data_7ccd078020f214dbc427882492b3f8e8
#
_entry.id   7ccd078020f214dbc427882492b3f8e8
#
_cell.length_a   1.000
_cell.length_b   1.000
_cell.length_c   1.000
_cell.angle_alpha   90.00
_cell.angle_beta   90.00
_cell.angle_gamma   90.00
#
_symmetry.space_group_name_H-M   'P 1'
#
loop_
_entity.id
_entity.type
_entity.pdbx_description
1 polymer ?
#
loop_
_entity_poly.entity_id
_entity_poly.type
_entity_poly.pdbx_seq_one_letter_code
_entity_poly.pdbx_strand_id
1 'polypeptide(L)'
;RRPVCHKCFFHHYLEELFASSSMHGAIIKGASEMIYGEGLNAIGKDKHVDQWLKVNSIFGDGSCLKKAAFDLKLYGQCYLNIIWSQDRTTVSRVYHLPAATIRCGIADDEDNIPLFYHKKDWDKQQEEPLVIPAFNTNDRTAPSQCLHIKMYTPLSFYYGAPDYQAGTNWAQIASDLSDYHLSTISQGFFPSTIMSFFGGVPTEEERAELERLVYNKFGGANNAGKILMTFNDSQDTAPTVESFNISDAHQIFDYLSEQCDKKVLSAHRVTSPLLFGLRDTGGGFGNNADEMKESYDLFYNTVILPFQRLLLDGLRPVFAASNVTLELYFTPMKPASFVDVDNLF
;
A
#
# COMPACT_ATOMS: atom_id res chain seq x y z
N ARG A 1 21.84 -9.73 -20.91
CA ARG A 1 21.48 -8.31 -20.64
C ARG A 1 21.04 -8.23 -19.18
N ARG A 2 21.46 -7.20 -18.43
CA ARG A 2 21.15 -7.06 -16.99
C ARG A 2 19.78 -6.37 -16.82
N PRO A 3 19.01 -6.68 -15.76
CA PRO A 3 17.79 -5.94 -15.44
C PRO A 3 18.12 -4.49 -15.07
N VAL A 4 17.23 -3.56 -15.42
CA VAL A 4 17.35 -2.16 -15.00
C VAL A 4 16.82 -2.06 -13.57
N CYS A 5 17.70 -1.98 -12.61
CA CYS A 5 17.36 -1.75 -11.21
C CYS A 5 17.58 -0.27 -10.86
N HIS A 6 16.60 0.58 -11.22
CA HIS A 6 16.49 1.89 -10.60
C HIS A 6 15.54 1.78 -9.41
N LYS A 7 16.10 1.80 -8.19
CA LYS A 7 15.37 1.80 -6.92
C LYS A 7 14.60 0.49 -6.63
N CYS A 8 15.28 -0.65 -6.55
CA CYS A 8 14.70 -1.90 -6.01
C CYS A 8 14.04 -1.70 -4.64
N PHE A 9 14.53 -0.76 -3.84
CA PHE A 9 13.98 -0.38 -2.54
C PHE A 9 12.62 0.32 -2.60
N PHE A 10 12.21 0.89 -3.75
CA PHE A 10 10.97 1.67 -3.81
C PHE A 10 9.71 0.80 -3.67
N HIS A 11 9.70 -0.41 -4.26
CA HIS A 11 8.56 -1.33 -4.09
C HIS A 11 8.44 -1.78 -2.63
N HIS A 12 9.54 -2.19 -1.99
CA HIS A 12 9.56 -2.56 -0.56
C HIS A 12 9.12 -1.39 0.33
N TYR A 13 9.59 -0.19 0.03
CA TYR A 13 9.16 1.01 0.76
C TYR A 13 7.64 1.23 0.67
N LEU A 14 7.03 1.06 -0.51
CA LEU A 14 5.58 1.17 -0.66
C LEU A 14 4.83 0.03 0.07
N GLU A 15 5.38 -1.18 0.09
CA GLU A 15 4.85 -2.31 0.85
C GLU A 15 4.90 -2.06 2.36
N GLU A 16 6.01 -1.53 2.85
CA GLU A 16 6.17 -1.14 4.26
C GLU A 16 5.15 -0.07 4.67
N LEU A 17 4.99 0.98 3.85
CA LEU A 17 3.97 2.01 4.10
C LEU A 17 2.55 1.45 4.10
N PHE A 18 2.24 0.56 3.15
CA PHE A 18 0.94 -0.11 3.09
C PHE A 18 0.66 -0.93 4.35
N ALA A 19 1.69 -1.60 4.89
CA ALA A 19 1.55 -2.46 6.06
C ALA A 19 1.54 -1.68 7.39
N SER A 20 2.23 -0.53 7.46
CA SER A 20 2.48 0.20 8.71
C SER A 20 1.57 1.41 8.92
N SER A 21 1.14 2.08 7.86
CA SER A 21 0.26 3.25 7.94
C SER A 21 -1.21 2.85 7.77
N SER A 22 -1.99 2.90 8.85
CA SER A 22 -3.38 2.40 8.91
C SER A 22 -4.30 3.06 7.89
N MET A 23 -4.29 4.40 7.82
CA MET A 23 -5.10 5.18 6.89
C MET A 23 -4.71 4.88 5.44
N HIS A 24 -3.42 4.91 5.15
CA HIS A 24 -2.88 4.63 3.82
C HIS A 24 -3.24 3.21 3.35
N GLY A 25 -3.03 2.21 4.21
CA GLY A 25 -3.37 0.82 3.91
C GLY A 25 -4.86 0.60 3.65
N ALA A 26 -5.73 1.22 4.46
CA ALA A 26 -7.18 1.15 4.28
C ALA A 26 -7.62 1.72 2.93
N ILE A 27 -7.08 2.89 2.55
CA ILE A 27 -7.43 3.53 1.27
C ILE A 27 -6.92 2.71 0.08
N ILE A 28 -5.68 2.20 0.12
CA ILE A 28 -5.14 1.35 -0.95
C ILE A 28 -6.05 0.13 -1.15
N LYS A 29 -6.39 -0.56 -0.06
CA LYS A 29 -7.24 -1.75 -0.11
C LYS A 29 -8.63 -1.42 -0.66
N GLY A 30 -9.33 -0.45 -0.08
CA GLY A 30 -10.67 -0.08 -0.51
C GLY A 30 -10.71 0.46 -1.95
N ALA A 31 -9.76 1.32 -2.34
CA ALA A 31 -9.69 1.81 -3.72
C ALA A 31 -9.41 0.69 -4.72
N SER A 32 -8.52 -0.27 -4.40
CA SER A 32 -8.26 -1.42 -5.27
C SER A 32 -9.47 -2.33 -5.45
N GLU A 33 -10.26 -2.51 -4.39
CA GLU A 33 -11.54 -3.24 -4.44
C GLU A 33 -12.56 -2.49 -5.31
N MET A 34 -12.65 -1.17 -5.21
CA MET A 34 -13.52 -0.35 -6.08
C MET A 34 -13.06 -0.36 -7.55
N ILE A 35 -11.75 -0.41 -7.83
CA ILE A 35 -11.21 -0.52 -9.21
C ILE A 35 -11.66 -1.84 -9.84
N TYR A 36 -11.56 -2.95 -9.13
CA TYR A 36 -12.03 -4.25 -9.61
C TYR A 36 -13.56 -4.32 -9.62
N GLY A 37 -14.23 -3.70 -8.64
CA GLY A 37 -15.68 -3.72 -8.47
C GLY A 37 -16.20 -5.14 -8.27
N GLU A 38 -17.33 -5.44 -8.93
CA GLU A 38 -17.92 -6.79 -8.96
C GLU A 38 -17.34 -7.66 -10.09
N GLY A 39 -16.27 -7.19 -10.74
CA GLY A 39 -15.55 -7.87 -11.78
C GLY A 39 -15.86 -7.38 -13.20
N LEU A 40 -15.22 -8.04 -14.16
CA LEU A 40 -15.34 -7.72 -15.58
C LEU A 40 -16.72 -8.13 -16.12
N ASN A 41 -17.29 -7.27 -16.93
CA ASN A 41 -18.58 -7.51 -17.60
C ASN A 41 -18.53 -6.96 -19.05
N ALA A 42 -19.55 -7.23 -19.84
CA ALA A 42 -19.61 -6.81 -21.25
C ALA A 42 -20.99 -6.32 -21.65
N ILE A 43 -21.03 -5.27 -22.48
CA ILE A 43 -22.26 -4.82 -23.12
C ILE A 43 -22.64 -5.83 -24.21
N GLY A 44 -23.89 -6.27 -24.20
CA GLY A 44 -24.41 -7.20 -25.19
C GLY A 44 -23.89 -8.64 -25.09
N LYS A 45 -23.39 -9.05 -23.91
CA LYS A 45 -22.88 -10.41 -23.65
C LYS A 45 -23.87 -11.52 -24.01
N ASP A 46 -25.18 -11.26 -23.87
CA ASP A 46 -26.23 -12.23 -24.17
C ASP A 46 -26.41 -12.47 -25.67
N LYS A 47 -26.00 -11.50 -26.51
CA LYS A 47 -26.03 -11.59 -27.98
C LYS A 47 -24.72 -12.22 -28.51
N HIS A 48 -23.63 -12.21 -27.74
CA HIS A 48 -22.32 -12.67 -28.13
C HIS A 48 -21.74 -13.64 -27.08
N VAL A 49 -22.52 -14.66 -26.75
CA VAL A 49 -22.23 -15.63 -25.68
C VAL A 49 -20.87 -16.30 -25.87
N ASP A 50 -20.52 -16.67 -27.11
CA ASP A 50 -19.24 -17.32 -27.40
C ASP A 50 -18.03 -16.42 -27.05
N GLN A 51 -18.11 -15.13 -27.38
CA GLN A 51 -17.05 -14.19 -27.01
C GLN A 51 -16.97 -13.99 -25.49
N TRP A 52 -18.12 -13.93 -24.81
CA TRP A 52 -18.17 -13.81 -23.37
C TRP A 52 -17.60 -15.05 -22.66
N LEU A 53 -17.95 -16.26 -23.13
CA LEU A 53 -17.36 -17.50 -22.62
C LEU A 53 -15.83 -17.53 -22.81
N LYS A 54 -15.35 -16.97 -23.93
CA LYS A 54 -13.92 -16.84 -24.18
C LYS A 54 -13.24 -15.89 -23.21
N VAL A 55 -13.82 -14.72 -22.92
CA VAL A 55 -13.33 -13.78 -21.90
C VAL A 55 -13.24 -14.49 -20.54
N ASN A 56 -14.29 -15.19 -20.13
CA ASN A 56 -14.30 -15.96 -18.89
C ASN A 56 -13.25 -17.08 -18.88
N SER A 57 -13.03 -17.73 -20.03
CA SER A 57 -11.97 -18.73 -20.15
C SER A 57 -10.57 -18.13 -19.96
N ILE A 58 -10.32 -16.94 -20.49
CA ILE A 58 -9.02 -16.25 -20.41
C ILE A 58 -8.71 -15.82 -18.98
N PHE A 59 -9.66 -15.23 -18.27
CA PHE A 59 -9.45 -14.65 -16.93
C PHE A 59 -9.86 -15.59 -15.77
N GLY A 60 -10.57 -16.68 -16.05
CA GLY A 60 -11.04 -17.62 -15.06
C GLY A 60 -11.99 -16.97 -14.05
N ASP A 61 -11.64 -17.06 -12.76
CA ASP A 61 -12.38 -16.47 -11.64
C ASP A 61 -12.18 -14.95 -11.48
N GLY A 62 -11.42 -14.32 -12.37
CA GLY A 62 -11.11 -12.89 -12.30
C GLY A 62 -10.08 -12.50 -11.23
N SER A 63 -9.56 -13.44 -10.46
CA SER A 63 -8.60 -13.15 -9.37
C SER A 63 -7.33 -12.46 -9.86
N CYS A 64 -6.89 -12.75 -11.10
CA CYS A 64 -5.75 -12.08 -11.72
C CYS A 64 -6.01 -10.57 -11.93
N LEU A 65 -7.22 -10.18 -12.33
CA LEU A 65 -7.59 -8.77 -12.50
C LEU A 65 -7.74 -8.05 -11.16
N LYS A 66 -8.27 -8.72 -10.14
CA LYS A 66 -8.34 -8.17 -8.78
C LYS A 66 -6.94 -7.86 -8.23
N LYS A 67 -5.98 -8.78 -8.42
CA LYS A 67 -4.58 -8.58 -8.04
C LYS A 67 -3.91 -7.48 -8.87
N ALA A 68 -4.20 -7.42 -10.18
CA ALA A 68 -3.69 -6.37 -11.06
C ALA A 68 -4.20 -4.98 -10.65
N ALA A 69 -5.47 -4.87 -10.25
CA ALA A 69 -6.04 -3.62 -9.72
C ALA A 69 -5.35 -3.19 -8.42
N PHE A 70 -5.02 -4.13 -7.54
CA PHE A 70 -4.28 -3.86 -6.31
C PHE A 70 -2.86 -3.36 -6.62
N ASP A 71 -2.10 -4.08 -7.46
CA ASP A 71 -0.74 -3.67 -7.84
C ASP A 71 -0.74 -2.31 -8.55
N LEU A 72 -1.72 -2.07 -9.42
CA LEU A 72 -1.85 -0.80 -10.13
C LEU A 72 -2.11 0.37 -9.17
N LYS A 73 -2.90 0.16 -8.10
CA LYS A 73 -3.12 1.18 -7.07
C LYS A 73 -1.91 1.35 -6.17
N LEU A 74 -1.26 0.26 -5.75
CA LEU A 74 -0.13 0.31 -4.82
C LEU A 74 1.15 0.83 -5.48
N TYR A 75 1.48 0.34 -6.69
CA TYR A 75 2.76 0.64 -7.35
C TYR A 75 2.63 1.59 -8.55
N GLY A 76 1.42 1.90 -8.99
CA GLY A 76 1.18 2.62 -10.25
C GLY A 76 1.43 1.77 -11.50
N GLN A 77 1.56 0.45 -11.34
CA GLN A 77 1.82 -0.50 -12.43
C GLN A 77 1.43 -1.92 -12.04
N CYS A 78 1.14 -2.75 -13.05
CA CYS A 78 0.90 -4.17 -12.86
C CYS A 78 1.45 -4.98 -14.02
N TYR A 79 1.68 -6.26 -13.77
CA TYR A 79 2.22 -7.21 -14.75
C TYR A 79 1.32 -8.42 -14.86
N LEU A 80 1.06 -8.81 -16.11
CA LEU A 80 0.25 -9.97 -16.43
C LEU A 80 1.04 -10.93 -17.32
N ASN A 81 1.00 -12.21 -16.98
CA ASN A 81 1.56 -13.27 -17.80
C ASN A 81 0.49 -13.77 -18.78
N ILE A 82 0.73 -13.54 -20.05
CA ILE A 82 -0.16 -13.93 -21.15
C ILE A 82 0.32 -15.26 -21.70
N ILE A 83 -0.53 -16.27 -21.60
CA ILE A 83 -0.25 -17.62 -22.11
C ILE A 83 -0.97 -17.80 -23.44
N TRP A 84 -0.22 -18.09 -24.49
CA TRP A 84 -0.77 -18.40 -25.80
C TRP A 84 -1.34 -19.83 -25.85
N SER A 85 -2.31 -20.05 -26.72
CA SER A 85 -2.78 -21.39 -27.08
C SER A 85 -1.64 -22.23 -27.70
N GLN A 86 -1.80 -23.55 -27.78
CA GLN A 86 -0.76 -24.40 -28.35
C GLN A 86 -0.42 -24.06 -29.81
N ASP A 87 -1.44 -23.68 -30.59
CA ASP A 87 -1.33 -23.26 -31.98
C ASP A 87 -0.92 -21.79 -32.15
N ARG A 88 -0.71 -21.05 -31.04
CA ARG A 88 -0.33 -19.62 -31.03
C ARG A 88 -1.32 -18.67 -31.71
N THR A 89 -2.54 -19.12 -31.97
CA THR A 89 -3.53 -18.27 -32.66
C THR A 89 -4.27 -17.33 -31.73
N THR A 90 -4.49 -17.74 -30.46
CA THR A 90 -5.26 -16.99 -29.48
C THR A 90 -4.62 -17.05 -28.10
N VAL A 91 -5.03 -16.14 -27.22
CA VAL A 91 -4.65 -16.20 -25.79
C VAL A 91 -5.48 -17.29 -25.10
N SER A 92 -4.81 -18.18 -24.37
CA SER A 92 -5.43 -19.26 -23.61
C SER A 92 -5.77 -18.82 -22.17
N ARG A 93 -4.83 -18.15 -21.51
CA ARG A 93 -4.96 -17.76 -20.09
C ARG A 93 -4.14 -16.52 -19.79
N VAL A 94 -4.60 -15.80 -18.78
CA VAL A 94 -3.89 -14.65 -18.19
C VAL A 94 -3.70 -14.89 -16.70
N TYR A 95 -2.47 -14.71 -16.24
CA TYR A 95 -2.12 -14.81 -14.82
C TYR A 95 -1.50 -13.51 -14.34
N HIS A 96 -1.68 -13.19 -13.08
CA HIS A 96 -1.02 -12.07 -12.42
C HIS A 96 0.42 -12.42 -12.07
N LEU A 97 1.32 -11.46 -12.30
CA LEU A 97 2.71 -11.49 -11.82
C LEU A 97 2.88 -10.37 -10.80
N PRO A 98 3.22 -10.66 -9.53
CA PRO A 98 3.37 -9.61 -8.51
C PRO A 98 4.42 -8.59 -8.91
N ALA A 99 4.07 -7.30 -8.87
CA ALA A 99 4.93 -6.23 -9.40
C ALA A 99 6.31 -6.17 -8.71
N ALA A 100 6.38 -6.49 -7.42
CA ALA A 100 7.65 -6.55 -6.68
C ALA A 100 8.62 -7.60 -7.23
N THR A 101 8.12 -8.66 -7.87
CA THR A 101 8.94 -9.77 -8.40
C THR A 101 9.47 -9.53 -9.82
N ILE A 102 9.01 -8.48 -10.50
CA ILE A 102 9.37 -8.20 -11.90
C ILE A 102 10.36 -7.03 -11.99
N ARG A 103 11.31 -7.16 -12.91
CA ARG A 103 12.21 -6.06 -13.31
C ARG A 103 12.21 -5.92 -14.81
N CYS A 104 12.21 -4.67 -15.30
CA CYS A 104 12.28 -4.37 -16.72
C CYS A 104 13.68 -4.67 -17.27
N GLY A 105 13.76 -5.18 -18.49
CA GLY A 105 14.98 -5.22 -19.27
C GLY A 105 15.32 -3.83 -19.82
N ILE A 106 16.51 -3.71 -20.41
CA ILE A 106 16.95 -2.47 -21.07
C ILE A 106 16.09 -2.28 -22.33
N ALA A 107 15.61 -1.07 -22.52
CA ALA A 107 14.86 -0.68 -23.72
C ALA A 107 15.74 -0.84 -24.98
N ASP A 108 15.09 -1.09 -26.09
CA ASP A 108 15.72 -1.09 -27.41
C ASP A 108 15.86 0.35 -27.98
N ASP A 109 16.35 0.46 -29.21
CA ASP A 109 16.59 1.74 -29.87
C ASP A 109 15.26 2.48 -30.25
N GLU A 110 14.12 1.77 -30.15
CA GLU A 110 12.76 2.30 -30.38
C GLU A 110 12.03 2.59 -29.07
N ASP A 111 12.75 2.61 -27.94
CA ASP A 111 12.19 2.82 -26.60
C ASP A 111 11.19 1.73 -26.15
N ASN A 112 11.20 0.54 -26.75
CA ASN A 112 10.41 -0.58 -26.26
C ASN A 112 11.19 -1.41 -25.24
N ILE A 113 10.49 -1.98 -24.25
CA ILE A 113 11.06 -2.91 -23.29
C ILE A 113 10.83 -4.33 -23.79
N PRO A 114 11.83 -5.00 -24.41
CA PRO A 114 11.61 -6.28 -25.06
C PRO A 114 11.54 -7.47 -24.12
N LEU A 115 12.06 -7.33 -22.91
CA LEU A 115 12.20 -8.42 -21.95
C LEU A 115 11.91 -7.97 -20.53
N PHE A 116 11.35 -8.89 -19.74
CA PHE A 116 11.15 -8.76 -18.30
C PHE A 116 11.86 -9.90 -17.57
N TYR A 117 12.31 -9.61 -16.37
CA TYR A 117 12.99 -10.56 -15.50
C TYR A 117 12.12 -10.83 -14.29
N HIS A 118 11.76 -12.10 -14.07
CA HIS A 118 10.96 -12.53 -12.92
C HIS A 118 11.84 -13.29 -11.93
N LYS A 119 11.79 -12.87 -10.67
CA LYS A 119 12.46 -13.55 -9.56
C LYS A 119 11.66 -13.34 -8.29
N LYS A 120 11.42 -14.39 -7.53
CA LYS A 120 10.62 -14.31 -6.30
C LYS A 120 11.26 -13.43 -5.22
N ASP A 121 12.59 -13.53 -5.13
CA ASP A 121 13.36 -12.82 -4.11
C ASP A 121 14.62 -12.26 -4.77
N TRP A 122 14.68 -10.94 -4.89
CA TRP A 122 15.78 -10.24 -5.54
C TRP A 122 17.02 -10.10 -4.66
N ASP A 123 16.92 -10.35 -3.36
CA ASP A 123 18.06 -10.30 -2.43
C ASP A 123 18.90 -11.57 -2.52
N LYS A 124 18.33 -12.68 -2.99
CA LYS A 124 19.06 -13.93 -3.24
C LYS A 124 19.88 -13.83 -4.52
N GLN A 125 21.16 -13.54 -4.41
CA GLN A 125 22.06 -13.36 -5.55
C GLN A 125 22.32 -14.64 -6.37
N GLN A 126 22.16 -15.82 -5.81
CA GLN A 126 22.53 -17.11 -6.44
C GLN A 126 21.50 -17.64 -7.44
N GLU A 127 20.25 -17.14 -7.41
CA GLU A 127 19.20 -17.59 -8.32
C GLU A 127 19.20 -16.70 -9.58
N GLU A 128 19.25 -17.32 -10.76
CA GLU A 128 19.06 -16.59 -12.01
C GLU A 128 17.57 -16.24 -12.21
N PRO A 129 17.25 -15.00 -12.65
CA PRO A 129 15.88 -14.63 -12.94
C PRO A 129 15.35 -15.33 -14.19
N LEU A 130 14.09 -15.72 -14.17
CA LEU A 130 13.39 -16.18 -15.36
C LEU A 130 13.20 -14.99 -16.32
N VAL A 131 13.61 -15.17 -17.57
CA VAL A 131 13.44 -14.17 -18.62
C VAL A 131 12.12 -14.41 -19.33
N ILE A 132 11.25 -13.38 -19.36
CA ILE A 132 9.94 -13.43 -20.01
C ILE A 132 9.93 -12.34 -21.10
N PRO A 133 9.66 -12.65 -22.38
CA PRO A 133 9.55 -11.64 -23.41
C PRO A 133 8.31 -10.75 -23.20
N ALA A 134 8.40 -9.53 -23.66
CA ALA A 134 7.27 -8.61 -23.65
C ALA A 134 6.13 -9.13 -24.53
N PHE A 135 4.90 -8.83 -24.15
CA PHE A 135 3.73 -9.21 -24.91
C PHE A 135 3.72 -8.49 -26.26
N ASN A 136 3.69 -9.30 -27.31
CA ASN A 136 3.65 -8.82 -28.70
C ASN A 136 2.71 -9.69 -29.52
N THR A 137 1.70 -9.07 -30.11
CA THR A 137 0.70 -9.76 -30.94
C THR A 137 1.26 -10.25 -32.28
N ASN A 138 2.37 -9.67 -32.75
CA ASN A 138 3.03 -10.01 -34.02
C ASN A 138 4.10 -11.10 -33.86
N ASP A 139 4.69 -11.21 -32.66
CA ASP A 139 5.64 -12.28 -32.32
C ASP A 139 5.03 -13.19 -31.25
N ARG A 140 4.54 -14.35 -31.67
CA ARG A 140 3.89 -15.35 -30.81
C ARG A 140 4.74 -16.60 -30.63
N THR A 141 6.03 -16.52 -30.87
CA THR A 141 6.95 -17.67 -30.76
C THR A 141 7.06 -18.18 -29.32
N ALA A 142 7.17 -17.26 -28.36
CA ALA A 142 7.20 -17.62 -26.96
C ALA A 142 5.82 -18.04 -26.43
N PRO A 143 5.73 -19.16 -25.66
CA PRO A 143 4.46 -19.63 -25.10
C PRO A 143 3.86 -18.71 -24.05
N SER A 144 4.71 -17.93 -23.41
CA SER A 144 4.39 -17.06 -22.30
C SER A 144 5.06 -15.72 -22.51
N GLN A 145 4.31 -14.65 -22.33
CA GLN A 145 4.76 -13.27 -22.56
C GLN A 145 4.24 -12.37 -21.43
N CYS A 146 5.00 -11.35 -21.08
CA CYS A 146 4.66 -10.40 -20.01
C CYS A 146 4.02 -9.13 -20.59
N LEU A 147 2.79 -8.83 -20.18
CA LEU A 147 2.13 -7.56 -20.44
C LEU A 147 2.37 -6.63 -19.24
N HIS A 148 2.91 -5.46 -19.51
CA HIS A 148 3.14 -4.40 -18.52
C HIS A 148 2.14 -3.27 -18.74
N ILE A 149 1.33 -2.98 -17.71
CA ILE A 149 0.40 -1.85 -17.70
C ILE A 149 0.88 -0.89 -16.62
N LYS A 150 1.11 0.37 -16.97
CA LYS A 150 1.64 1.37 -16.04
C LYS A 150 0.99 2.72 -16.20
N MET A 151 0.89 3.45 -15.11
CA MET A 151 0.56 4.87 -15.11
C MET A 151 1.72 5.66 -15.69
N TYR A 152 1.41 6.65 -16.51
CA TYR A 152 2.42 7.59 -16.99
C TYR A 152 2.98 8.41 -15.83
N THR A 153 4.29 8.52 -15.78
CA THR A 153 5.00 9.42 -14.89
C THR A 153 6.21 10.01 -15.60
N PRO A 154 6.47 11.33 -15.46
CA PRO A 154 7.70 11.93 -15.98
C PRO A 154 8.95 11.53 -15.19
N LEU A 155 8.79 10.89 -14.03
CA LEU A 155 9.88 10.56 -13.11
C LEU A 155 10.63 9.28 -13.48
N SER A 156 10.02 8.42 -14.30
CA SER A 156 10.59 7.13 -14.68
C SER A 156 10.10 6.70 -16.06
N PHE A 157 11.02 6.29 -16.91
CA PHE A 157 10.69 5.69 -18.19
C PHE A 157 10.24 4.23 -18.06
N TYR A 158 10.93 3.44 -17.24
CA TYR A 158 10.71 2.00 -17.12
C TYR A 158 9.50 1.63 -16.29
N TYR A 159 9.25 2.35 -15.19
CA TYR A 159 8.27 1.99 -14.17
C TYR A 159 7.19 3.06 -14.04
N GLY A 160 6.00 2.62 -13.68
CA GLY A 160 4.94 3.51 -13.24
C GLY A 160 5.24 4.10 -11.86
N ALA A 161 4.46 5.08 -11.46
CA ALA A 161 4.48 5.63 -10.12
C ALA A 161 3.04 5.73 -9.59
N PRO A 162 2.80 5.44 -8.30
CA PRO A 162 1.47 5.54 -7.74
C PRO A 162 0.99 6.99 -7.71
N ASP A 163 -0.31 7.18 -7.88
CA ASP A 163 -0.95 8.50 -7.93
C ASP A 163 -0.81 9.29 -6.62
N TYR A 164 -0.58 8.60 -5.51
CA TYR A 164 -0.39 9.17 -4.17
C TYR A 164 1.08 9.43 -3.80
N GLN A 165 2.03 9.26 -4.73
CA GLN A 165 3.47 9.34 -4.43
C GLN A 165 3.89 10.57 -3.63
N ALA A 166 3.25 11.72 -3.88
CA ALA A 166 3.54 12.97 -3.16
C ALA A 166 3.16 12.92 -1.66
N GLY A 167 2.33 11.96 -1.26
CA GLY A 167 1.88 11.78 0.13
C GLY A 167 2.65 10.73 0.91
N THR A 168 3.63 10.04 0.32
CA THR A 168 4.36 8.94 0.99
C THR A 168 5.05 9.38 2.28
N ASN A 169 5.59 10.60 2.33
CA ASN A 169 6.20 11.13 3.55
C ASN A 169 5.20 11.26 4.71
N TRP A 170 3.94 11.60 4.42
CA TRP A 170 2.91 11.69 5.45
C TRP A 170 2.47 10.32 5.96
N ALA A 171 2.42 9.32 5.07
CA ALA A 171 2.20 7.93 5.46
C ALA A 171 3.37 7.40 6.32
N GLN A 172 4.61 7.80 6.00
CA GLN A 172 5.78 7.46 6.81
C GLN A 172 5.71 8.11 8.20
N ILE A 173 5.40 9.40 8.29
CA ILE A 173 5.25 10.10 9.58
C ILE A 173 4.16 9.41 10.42
N ALA A 174 3.04 9.00 9.83
CA ALA A 174 1.99 8.27 10.55
C ALA A 174 2.49 6.92 11.10
N SER A 175 3.31 6.20 10.35
CA SER A 175 3.98 4.96 10.79
C SER A 175 4.94 5.24 11.95
N ASP A 176 5.85 6.20 11.77
CA ASP A 176 6.86 6.57 12.78
C ASP A 176 6.20 7.06 14.08
N LEU A 177 5.08 7.77 13.96
CA LEU A 177 4.30 8.21 15.12
C LEU A 177 3.70 7.02 15.89
N SER A 178 3.21 6.02 15.18
CA SER A 178 2.70 4.78 15.79
C SER A 178 3.81 4.02 16.51
N ASP A 179 4.99 3.90 15.91
CA ASP A 179 6.16 3.25 16.49
C ASP A 179 6.67 4.00 17.73
N TYR A 180 6.67 5.34 17.67
CA TYR A 180 6.99 6.17 18.81
C TYR A 180 6.04 5.92 19.99
N HIS A 181 4.72 5.90 19.75
CA HIS A 181 3.73 5.60 20.79
C HIS A 181 3.91 4.20 21.36
N LEU A 182 4.12 3.20 20.50
CA LEU A 182 4.35 1.82 20.91
C LEU A 182 5.62 1.72 21.78
N SER A 183 6.70 2.36 21.36
CA SER A 183 7.95 2.43 22.12
C SER A 183 7.76 3.12 23.48
N THR A 184 7.07 4.25 23.49
CA THR A 184 6.77 5.02 24.72
C THR A 184 5.92 4.21 25.69
N ILE A 185 4.91 3.49 25.21
CA ILE A 185 4.08 2.60 26.03
C ILE A 185 4.92 1.42 26.56
N SER A 186 5.75 0.81 25.70
CA SER A 186 6.56 -0.37 26.06
C SER A 186 7.67 -0.05 27.06
N GLN A 187 8.30 1.10 26.91
CA GLN A 187 9.39 1.55 27.80
C GLN A 187 8.86 2.24 29.06
N GLY A 188 7.56 2.54 29.12
CA GLY A 188 6.94 3.37 30.15
C GLY A 188 7.28 4.84 29.94
N PHE A 189 6.28 5.68 30.13
CA PHE A 189 6.46 7.13 30.11
C PHE A 189 7.62 7.54 31.04
N PHE A 190 8.66 8.13 30.51
CA PHE A 190 9.82 8.73 31.16
C PHE A 190 10.16 8.21 32.60
N PRO A 191 11.39 8.24 33.09
CA PRO A 191 11.68 7.89 34.46
C PRO A 191 10.75 8.69 35.37
N SER A 192 9.70 8.03 35.87
CA SER A 192 8.68 8.69 36.69
C SER A 192 9.19 9.05 38.08
N THR A 193 10.36 8.56 38.39
CA THR A 193 10.96 8.74 39.73
C THR A 193 12.46 8.91 39.60
N ILE A 194 12.96 10.01 40.12
CA ILE A 194 14.40 10.21 40.37
C ILE A 194 14.67 9.86 41.82
N MET A 195 15.55 8.91 42.02
CA MET A 195 15.99 8.50 43.37
C MET A 195 17.41 9.04 43.60
N SER A 196 17.50 10.07 44.38
CA SER A 196 18.78 10.68 44.75
C SER A 196 19.27 10.12 46.08
N PHE A 197 20.49 9.61 46.13
CA PHE A 197 21.16 9.14 47.29
C PHE A 197 22.16 10.22 47.76
N PHE A 198 22.10 10.56 49.03
CA PHE A 198 22.96 11.57 49.67
C PHE A 198 23.80 10.88 50.74
N GLY A 199 25.00 10.55 50.44
CA GLY A 199 25.89 9.82 51.39
C GLY A 199 27.27 9.57 50.79
N GLY A 200 27.64 10.37 49.80
CA GLY A 200 28.89 10.20 49.05
C GLY A 200 28.68 9.35 47.79
N VAL A 201 29.67 9.38 46.91
CA VAL A 201 29.69 8.58 45.71
C VAL A 201 30.13 7.17 46.04
N PRO A 202 29.25 6.14 45.93
CA PRO A 202 29.63 4.77 46.27
C PRO A 202 30.64 4.23 45.23
N THR A 203 31.38 3.20 45.65
CA THR A 203 32.25 2.46 44.74
C THR A 203 31.42 1.80 43.61
N GLU A 204 32.05 1.43 42.51
CA GLU A 204 31.36 0.77 41.39
C GLU A 204 30.62 -0.50 41.83
N GLU A 205 31.18 -1.26 42.75
CA GLU A 205 30.59 -2.49 43.29
C GLU A 205 29.34 -2.21 44.14
N GLU A 206 29.39 -1.22 45.01
CA GLU A 206 28.26 -0.79 45.86
C GLU A 206 27.14 -0.18 45.00
N ARG A 207 27.51 0.54 43.95
CA ARG A 207 26.56 1.11 42.97
C ARG A 207 25.80 0.02 42.22
N ALA A 208 26.51 -0.99 41.72
CA ALA A 208 25.92 -2.12 41.03
C ALA A 208 24.96 -2.93 41.91
N GLU A 209 25.33 -3.07 43.23
CA GLU A 209 24.47 -3.75 44.20
C GLU A 209 23.22 -2.95 44.54
N LEU A 210 23.33 -1.64 44.74
CA LEU A 210 22.18 -0.74 44.94
C LEU A 210 21.25 -0.71 43.72
N GLU A 211 21.79 -0.61 42.52
CA GLU A 211 21.04 -0.70 41.30
C GLU A 211 20.25 -2.01 41.23
N ARG A 212 20.89 -3.13 41.53
CA ARG A 212 20.25 -4.45 41.53
C ARG A 212 19.14 -4.56 42.58
N LEU A 213 19.34 -4.02 43.77
CA LEU A 213 18.35 -4.02 44.85
C LEU A 213 17.13 -3.15 44.50
N VAL A 214 17.35 -1.98 43.94
CA VAL A 214 16.26 -1.08 43.49
C VAL A 214 15.50 -1.71 42.34
N TYR A 215 16.20 -2.25 41.35
CA TYR A 215 15.54 -2.96 40.22
C TYR A 215 14.73 -4.18 40.68
N ASN A 216 15.25 -4.97 41.63
CA ASN A 216 14.54 -6.13 42.19
C ASN A 216 13.32 -5.74 43.05
N LYS A 217 13.36 -4.61 43.72
CA LYS A 217 12.31 -4.19 44.66
C LYS A 217 11.21 -3.35 43.98
N PHE A 218 11.57 -2.58 42.96
CA PHE A 218 10.68 -1.62 42.28
C PHE A 218 10.52 -1.88 40.78
N GLY A 219 11.38 -2.74 40.20
CA GLY A 219 11.35 -3.14 38.82
C GLY A 219 10.62 -4.47 38.62
N GLY A 220 9.38 -4.46 38.17
CA GLY A 220 8.83 -5.61 37.47
C GLY A 220 9.22 -5.51 35.99
N ALA A 221 9.04 -6.56 35.19
CA ALA A 221 9.40 -6.58 33.77
C ALA A 221 8.82 -5.39 32.96
N ASN A 222 7.74 -4.76 33.43
CA ASN A 222 7.09 -3.59 32.83
C ASN A 222 7.59 -2.24 33.43
N ASN A 223 8.49 -2.22 34.39
CA ASN A 223 8.93 -1.00 35.11
C ASN A 223 10.44 -0.73 34.97
N ALA A 224 11.16 -1.59 34.26
CA ALA A 224 12.59 -1.40 34.00
C ALA A 224 12.76 -0.16 33.11
N GLY A 225 13.29 0.92 33.65
CA GLY A 225 13.50 2.18 32.95
C GLY A 225 12.82 3.40 33.60
N LYS A 226 11.96 3.18 34.58
CA LYS A 226 11.20 4.26 35.24
C LYS A 226 11.94 4.96 36.41
N ILE A 227 13.10 4.48 36.79
CA ILE A 227 13.86 5.01 37.93
C ILE A 227 15.23 5.48 37.45
N LEU A 228 15.46 6.78 37.54
CA LEU A 228 16.80 7.36 37.38
C LEU A 228 17.44 7.48 38.78
N MET A 229 18.56 6.79 38.95
CA MET A 229 19.33 6.88 40.21
C MET A 229 20.46 7.86 40.06
N THR A 230 20.60 8.77 41.04
CA THR A 230 21.72 9.71 41.11
C THR A 230 22.37 9.61 42.47
N PHE A 231 23.70 9.65 42.50
CA PHE A 231 24.51 9.61 43.71
C PHE A 231 25.23 10.96 43.87
N ASN A 232 24.96 11.64 44.96
CA ASN A 232 25.45 13.00 45.20
C ASN A 232 26.08 13.10 46.59
N ASP A 233 27.05 13.99 46.73
CA ASP A 233 27.71 14.20 48.03
C ASP A 233 26.82 14.94 49.02
N SER A 234 25.94 15.78 48.54
CA SER A 234 24.99 16.54 49.36
C SER A 234 23.70 16.85 48.59
N GLN A 235 22.70 17.34 49.31
CA GLN A 235 21.42 17.74 48.71
C GLN A 235 21.57 18.91 47.73
N ASP A 236 22.57 19.77 47.96
CA ASP A 236 22.82 20.95 47.11
C ASP A 236 23.47 20.59 45.79
N THR A 237 24.06 19.39 45.66
CA THR A 237 24.67 18.88 44.44
C THR A 237 23.75 17.94 43.65
N ALA A 238 22.52 17.75 44.11
CA ALA A 238 21.55 16.92 43.42
C ALA A 238 21.16 17.56 42.09
N PRO A 239 21.06 16.80 40.99
CA PRO A 239 20.62 17.34 39.74
C PRO A 239 19.19 17.87 39.86
N THR A 240 18.98 19.10 39.45
CA THR A 240 17.65 19.68 39.32
C THR A 240 17.06 19.16 38.00
N VAL A 241 15.99 18.39 38.10
CA VAL A 241 15.27 17.93 36.92
C VAL A 241 14.09 18.85 36.72
N GLU A 242 14.17 19.69 35.69
CA GLU A 242 12.99 20.35 35.16
C GLU A 242 12.18 19.31 34.41
N SER A 243 10.99 18.99 34.91
CA SER A 243 10.05 18.16 34.17
C SER A 243 9.63 18.91 32.90
N PHE A 244 10.00 18.37 31.76
CA PHE A 244 9.34 18.79 30.52
C PHE A 244 7.83 18.62 30.69
N ASN A 245 7.08 19.69 30.48
CA ASN A 245 5.62 19.69 30.61
C ASN A 245 5.04 18.78 29.51
N ILE A 246 4.64 17.57 29.90
CA ILE A 246 4.08 16.53 29.03
C ILE A 246 2.76 17.00 28.39
N SER A 247 2.07 18.02 28.96
CA SER A 247 0.83 18.56 28.45
C SER A 247 0.93 19.09 27.02
N ASP A 248 2.05 19.68 26.64
CA ASP A 248 2.24 20.25 25.30
C ASP A 248 2.60 19.17 24.26
N ALA A 249 3.24 18.08 24.71
CA ALA A 249 3.59 16.97 23.83
C ALA A 249 2.33 16.25 23.27
N HIS A 250 1.30 16.04 24.10
CA HIS A 250 0.04 15.42 23.63
C HIS A 250 -0.63 16.25 22.54
N GLN A 251 -0.67 17.58 22.70
CA GLN A 251 -1.27 18.46 21.69
C GLN A 251 -0.51 18.41 20.37
N ILE A 252 0.82 18.32 20.41
CA ILE A 252 1.66 18.18 19.21
C ILE A 252 1.38 16.84 18.51
N PHE A 253 1.28 15.75 19.27
CA PHE A 253 1.03 14.42 18.70
C PHE A 253 -0.38 14.30 18.12
N ASP A 254 -1.40 14.80 18.80
CA ASP A 254 -2.77 14.85 18.29
C ASP A 254 -2.83 15.67 17.00
N TYR A 255 -2.20 16.84 16.98
CA TYR A 255 -2.12 17.69 15.79
C TYR A 255 -1.41 16.96 14.63
N LEU A 256 -0.26 16.32 14.88
CA LEU A 256 0.48 15.58 13.85
C LEU A 256 -0.34 14.41 13.29
N SER A 257 -1.01 13.65 14.16
CA SER A 257 -1.89 12.54 13.74
C SER A 257 -2.99 13.04 12.82
N GLU A 258 -3.69 14.10 13.21
CA GLU A 258 -4.75 14.72 12.40
C GLU A 258 -4.22 15.25 11.05
N GLN A 259 -3.02 15.86 11.04
CA GLN A 259 -2.40 16.31 9.80
C GLN A 259 -1.99 15.17 8.90
N CYS A 260 -1.45 14.08 9.45
CA CYS A 260 -1.14 12.88 8.66
C CYS A 260 -2.38 12.35 7.95
N ASP A 261 -3.48 12.18 8.68
CA ASP A 261 -4.73 11.68 8.12
C ASP A 261 -5.25 12.58 7.00
N LYS A 262 -5.33 13.89 7.22
CA LYS A 262 -5.77 14.86 6.22
C LYS A 262 -4.88 14.87 4.96
N LYS A 263 -3.56 14.77 5.14
CA LYS A 263 -2.62 14.78 4.02
C LYS A 263 -2.60 13.47 3.25
N VAL A 264 -2.75 12.34 3.92
CA VAL A 264 -2.89 11.02 3.27
C VAL A 264 -4.19 10.97 2.47
N LEU A 265 -5.33 11.39 3.03
CA LEU A 265 -6.61 11.49 2.31
C LEU A 265 -6.47 12.39 1.05
N SER A 266 -5.86 13.56 1.21
CA SER A 266 -5.63 14.50 0.10
C SER A 266 -4.74 13.88 -0.99
N ALA A 267 -3.66 13.19 -0.62
CA ALA A 267 -2.76 12.54 -1.57
C ALA A 267 -3.46 11.45 -2.39
N HIS A 268 -4.38 10.72 -1.78
CA HIS A 268 -5.22 9.73 -2.46
C HIS A 268 -6.43 10.33 -3.17
N ARG A 269 -6.63 11.65 -3.09
CA ARG A 269 -7.80 12.36 -3.63
C ARG A 269 -9.13 11.86 -3.07
N VAL A 270 -9.10 11.38 -1.83
CA VAL A 270 -10.31 10.92 -1.12
C VAL A 270 -11.15 12.13 -0.74
N THR A 271 -12.40 12.14 -1.16
CA THR A 271 -13.33 13.25 -0.96
C THR A 271 -14.01 13.21 0.40
N SER A 272 -14.28 12.00 0.92
CA SER A 272 -14.82 11.79 2.27
C SER A 272 -14.22 10.53 2.91
N PRO A 273 -13.75 10.59 4.16
CA PRO A 273 -13.25 9.42 4.90
C PRO A 273 -14.31 8.32 5.05
N LEU A 274 -15.59 8.67 5.02
CA LEU A 274 -16.72 7.74 5.12
C LEU A 274 -16.71 6.67 4.02
N LEU A 275 -16.13 6.96 2.85
CA LEU A 275 -15.99 5.99 1.75
C LEU A 275 -15.19 4.76 2.15
N PHE A 276 -14.33 4.88 3.17
CA PHE A 276 -13.48 3.81 3.69
C PHE A 276 -13.89 3.39 5.12
N GLY A 277 -15.12 3.73 5.54
CA GLY A 277 -15.65 3.38 6.86
C GLY A 277 -15.08 4.19 8.01
N LEU A 278 -14.38 5.28 7.72
CA LEU A 278 -13.75 6.16 8.71
C LEU A 278 -14.71 7.32 9.00
N ARG A 279 -15.12 7.48 10.27
CA ARG A 279 -15.98 8.59 10.70
C ARG A 279 -15.13 9.77 11.19
N ASP A 280 -15.45 10.94 10.69
CA ASP A 280 -14.93 12.17 11.29
C ASP A 280 -15.68 12.44 12.60
N THR A 281 -14.95 12.64 13.69
CA THR A 281 -15.51 12.83 15.05
C THR A 281 -16.28 14.14 15.21
N GLY A 282 -16.24 15.04 14.23
CA GLY A 282 -16.89 16.35 14.26
C GLY A 282 -18.19 16.50 13.44
N GLY A 283 -18.57 15.49 12.67
CA GLY A 283 -19.76 15.55 11.80
C GLY A 283 -21.06 15.17 12.49
N GLY A 284 -22.04 16.08 12.51
CA GLY A 284 -23.39 15.80 13.03
C GLY A 284 -24.12 14.72 12.22
N PHE A 285 -25.10 14.06 12.84
CA PHE A 285 -25.89 12.94 12.30
C PHE A 285 -26.87 13.30 11.16
N GLY A 286 -26.82 14.51 10.60
CA GLY A 286 -27.75 14.98 9.58
C GLY A 286 -27.10 15.00 8.18
N ASN A 287 -27.72 14.36 7.21
CA ASN A 287 -27.43 14.38 5.77
C ASN A 287 -26.24 13.51 5.26
N ASN A 288 -25.82 12.52 6.01
CA ASN A 288 -24.66 11.68 5.63
C ASN A 288 -24.87 10.83 4.35
N ALA A 289 -26.10 10.53 3.96
CA ALA A 289 -26.37 9.65 2.81
C ALA A 289 -26.14 10.38 1.47
N ASP A 290 -26.59 11.61 1.34
CA ASP A 290 -26.42 12.41 0.11
C ASP A 290 -24.96 12.83 -0.05
N GLU A 291 -24.32 13.28 1.03
CA GLU A 291 -22.89 13.61 1.02
C GLU A 291 -22.03 12.39 0.64
N MET A 292 -22.36 11.22 1.19
CA MET A 292 -21.64 9.98 0.86
C MET A 292 -21.84 9.61 -0.61
N LYS A 293 -23.03 9.79 -1.17
CA LYS A 293 -23.32 9.54 -2.57
C LYS A 293 -22.54 10.48 -3.50
N GLU A 294 -22.58 11.78 -3.22
CA GLU A 294 -21.84 12.77 -4.00
C GLU A 294 -20.31 12.52 -3.93
N SER A 295 -19.82 12.22 -2.73
CA SER A 295 -18.41 11.89 -2.51
C SER A 295 -18.01 10.62 -3.25
N TYR A 296 -18.85 9.59 -3.25
CA TYR A 296 -18.63 8.36 -3.99
C TYR A 296 -18.58 8.64 -5.49
N ASP A 297 -19.57 9.35 -6.03
CA ASP A 297 -19.64 9.65 -7.46
C ASP A 297 -18.42 10.47 -7.93
N LEU A 298 -17.99 11.45 -7.13
CA LEU A 298 -16.81 12.24 -7.43
C LEU A 298 -15.54 11.40 -7.37
N PHE A 299 -15.33 10.60 -6.32
CA PHE A 299 -14.17 9.72 -6.17
C PHE A 299 -14.15 8.65 -7.26
N TYR A 300 -15.30 8.04 -7.57
CA TYR A 300 -15.42 7.06 -8.63
C TYR A 300 -15.01 7.64 -9.99
N ASN A 301 -15.55 8.79 -10.37
CA ASN A 301 -15.30 9.41 -11.67
C ASN A 301 -13.87 9.94 -11.80
N THR A 302 -13.29 10.47 -10.73
CA THR A 302 -11.98 11.14 -10.78
C THR A 302 -10.80 10.23 -10.44
N VAL A 303 -11.04 9.15 -9.69
CA VAL A 303 -9.98 8.22 -9.26
C VAL A 303 -10.22 6.83 -9.84
N ILE A 304 -11.35 6.19 -9.56
CA ILE A 304 -11.56 4.78 -9.87
C ILE A 304 -11.67 4.53 -11.38
N LEU A 305 -12.53 5.27 -12.06
CA LEU A 305 -12.76 5.12 -13.49
C LEU A 305 -11.50 5.30 -14.36
N PRO A 306 -10.59 6.26 -14.09
CA PRO A 306 -9.30 6.33 -14.77
C PRO A 306 -8.44 5.06 -14.63
N PHE A 307 -8.40 4.43 -13.45
CA PHE A 307 -7.69 3.16 -13.25
C PHE A 307 -8.33 2.01 -14.03
N GLN A 308 -9.67 1.93 -14.01
CA GLN A 308 -10.41 0.93 -14.79
C GLN A 308 -10.13 1.08 -16.30
N ARG A 309 -10.16 2.31 -16.82
CA ARG A 309 -9.83 2.61 -18.22
C ARG A 309 -8.40 2.20 -18.55
N LEU A 310 -7.43 2.56 -17.72
CA LEU A 310 -6.03 2.20 -17.92
C LEU A 310 -5.85 0.67 -18.01
N LEU A 311 -6.53 -0.07 -17.14
CA LEU A 311 -6.46 -1.53 -17.12
C LEU A 311 -7.11 -2.13 -18.37
N LEU A 312 -8.28 -1.64 -18.77
CA LEU A 312 -8.98 -2.10 -19.98
C LEU A 312 -8.21 -1.74 -21.26
N ASP A 313 -7.66 -0.54 -21.35
CA ASP A 313 -6.85 -0.12 -22.50
C ASP A 313 -5.57 -0.96 -22.62
N GLY A 314 -4.92 -1.26 -21.50
CA GLY A 314 -3.77 -2.16 -21.46
C GLY A 314 -4.10 -3.59 -21.88
N LEU A 315 -5.32 -4.06 -21.60
CA LEU A 315 -5.81 -5.40 -21.99
C LEU A 315 -6.36 -5.46 -23.42
N ARG A 316 -6.63 -4.33 -24.08
CA ARG A 316 -7.18 -4.28 -25.45
C ARG A 316 -6.41 -5.14 -26.44
N PRO A 317 -5.05 -5.18 -26.47
CA PRO A 317 -4.31 -6.06 -27.38
C PRO A 317 -4.55 -7.56 -27.11
N VAL A 318 -4.79 -7.93 -25.84
CA VAL A 318 -5.09 -9.32 -25.43
C VAL A 318 -6.46 -9.74 -25.99
N PHE A 319 -7.46 -8.86 -25.89
CA PHE A 319 -8.79 -9.09 -26.44
C PHE A 319 -8.76 -9.17 -27.97
N ALA A 320 -8.03 -8.28 -28.63
CA ALA A 320 -7.86 -8.30 -30.09
C ALA A 320 -7.16 -9.59 -30.55
N ALA A 321 -6.10 -10.02 -29.88
CA ALA A 321 -5.42 -11.29 -30.16
C ALA A 321 -6.32 -12.53 -29.97
N SER A 322 -7.38 -12.37 -29.19
CA SER A 322 -8.36 -13.42 -28.91
C SER A 322 -9.63 -13.30 -29.75
N ASN A 323 -9.69 -12.37 -30.69
CA ASN A 323 -10.89 -12.09 -31.53
C ASN A 323 -12.12 -11.75 -30.63
N VAL A 324 -11.93 -11.02 -29.56
CA VAL A 324 -12.99 -10.48 -28.70
C VAL A 324 -13.22 -9.01 -29.09
N THR A 325 -14.44 -8.71 -29.53
CA THR A 325 -14.85 -7.36 -29.95
C THR A 325 -15.89 -6.75 -29.02
N LEU A 326 -16.21 -7.43 -27.92
CA LEU A 326 -17.13 -6.95 -26.90
C LEU A 326 -16.61 -5.67 -26.24
N GLU A 327 -17.53 -4.76 -25.96
CA GLU A 327 -17.25 -3.59 -25.11
C GLU A 327 -17.28 -4.03 -23.64
N LEU A 328 -16.10 -4.06 -23.05
CA LEU A 328 -15.87 -4.55 -21.69
C LEU A 328 -15.83 -3.40 -20.68
N TYR A 329 -16.33 -3.65 -19.49
CA TYR A 329 -16.31 -2.72 -18.38
C TYR A 329 -16.21 -3.47 -17.05
N PHE A 330 -15.79 -2.78 -16.00
CA PHE A 330 -15.88 -3.29 -14.63
C PHE A 330 -17.21 -2.85 -14.01
N THR A 331 -17.95 -3.79 -13.44
CA THR A 331 -19.20 -3.48 -12.75
C THR A 331 -18.90 -2.70 -11.46
N PRO A 332 -19.43 -1.48 -11.29
CA PRO A 332 -19.15 -0.69 -10.10
C PRO A 332 -19.66 -1.37 -8.82
N MET A 333 -18.83 -1.38 -7.79
CA MET A 333 -19.26 -1.73 -6.43
C MET A 333 -20.03 -0.53 -5.86
N LYS A 334 -21.34 -0.67 -5.67
CA LYS A 334 -22.17 0.38 -5.07
C LYS A 334 -22.43 0.06 -3.60
N PRO A 335 -22.40 1.06 -2.70
CA PRO A 335 -22.87 0.88 -1.34
C PRO A 335 -24.32 0.37 -1.31
N ALA A 336 -24.63 -0.51 -0.38
CA ALA A 336 -25.97 -1.13 -0.28
C ALA A 336 -27.12 -0.10 -0.17
N SER A 337 -26.84 1.08 0.39
CA SER A 337 -27.79 2.21 0.46
C SER A 337 -28.14 2.85 -0.89
N PHE A 338 -27.43 2.52 -1.96
CA PHE A 338 -27.65 3.04 -3.33
C PHE A 338 -28.30 1.98 -4.24
N VAL A 339 -28.54 0.81 -3.73
CA VAL A 339 -29.25 -0.25 -4.47
C VAL A 339 -30.74 -0.03 -4.26
N ASP A 340 -31.44 0.34 -5.33
CA ASP A 340 -32.91 0.34 -5.33
C ASP A 340 -33.38 -1.10 -5.08
N VAL A 341 -33.98 -1.33 -3.94
CA VAL A 341 -34.45 -2.65 -3.49
C VAL A 341 -35.49 -3.22 -4.49
N ASP A 342 -36.15 -2.36 -5.25
CA ASP A 342 -37.15 -2.73 -6.27
C ASP A 342 -36.55 -3.45 -7.51
N ASN A 343 -35.22 -3.48 -7.65
CA ASN A 343 -34.53 -4.19 -8.73
C ASN A 343 -33.86 -5.51 -8.30
N LEU A 344 -34.11 -5.97 -7.08
CA LEU A 344 -33.52 -7.21 -6.53
C LEU A 344 -34.46 -8.43 -6.61
N PHE A 345 -35.69 -8.26 -7.14
CA PHE A 345 -36.68 -9.33 -7.27
C PHE A 345 -37.23 -9.44 -8.70
#